data_6d0be36f1534b3563998b6cd86f39326
#
_entry.id   6d0be36f1534b3563998b6cd86f39326
#
_cell.length_a   1.000
_cell.length_b   1.000
_cell.length_c   1.000
_cell.angle_alpha   90.00
_cell.angle_beta   90.00
_cell.angle_gamma   90.00
#
_symmetry.space_group_name_H-M   'P 1'
#
loop_
_entity.id
_entity.type
_entity.pdbx_description
1 polymer ?
#
loop_
_entity_poly.entity_id
_entity_poly.type
_entity_poly.pdbx_seq_one_letter_code
_entity_poly.pdbx_strand_id
1 'polypeptide(L)'
;MKQECQAQLARGESGMNKQVTTCQHFQETVEQNLVRHYSILDIIGKFQDTNARINRALFRAVTACGCVKINAAKQVLPDDCSFENIREHLQSHVEGKLCENCLEVLEAEVGQNLFYLAGLCNALGLDLEEIIDKENQRVSTLGIFHLR
;
A
#
# COMPACT_ATOMS: atom_id res chain seq x y z
N MET A 1 -45.89 -50.45 3.18
CA MET A 1 -45.06 -49.64 4.07
C MET A 1 -44.09 -48.87 3.18
N LYS A 2 -44.16 -47.60 3.26
CA LYS A 2 -43.74 -46.62 2.26
C LYS A 2 -42.22 -46.42 2.23
N GLN A 3 -41.59 -46.62 1.07
CA GLN A 3 -40.25 -46.14 0.76
C GLN A 3 -40.38 -44.75 0.14
N GLU A 4 -39.91 -43.74 0.85
CA GLU A 4 -39.82 -42.38 0.34
C GLU A 4 -38.48 -42.24 -0.43
N CYS A 5 -38.65 -41.92 -1.69
CA CYS A 5 -37.60 -41.67 -2.66
C CYS A 5 -37.10 -40.22 -2.40
N GLN A 6 -35.90 -40.05 -1.84
CA GLN A 6 -35.26 -38.74 -1.74
C GLN A 6 -34.50 -38.49 -3.05
N ALA A 7 -35.06 -37.63 -3.86
CA ALA A 7 -34.35 -37.04 -5.00
C ALA A 7 -33.43 -35.92 -4.50
N GLN A 8 -32.12 -36.20 -4.46
CA GLN A 8 -31.11 -35.17 -4.25
C GLN A 8 -30.91 -34.41 -5.55
N LEU A 9 -31.38 -33.19 -5.57
CA LEU A 9 -31.01 -32.18 -6.57
C LEU A 9 -29.55 -31.82 -6.38
N ALA A 10 -28.69 -32.33 -7.23
CA ALA A 10 -27.33 -31.85 -7.39
C ALA A 10 -27.37 -30.41 -7.95
N ARG A 11 -27.26 -29.41 -7.08
CA ARG A 11 -26.89 -28.05 -7.49
C ARG A 11 -25.42 -28.05 -7.83
N GLY A 12 -25.13 -27.94 -9.12
CA GLY A 12 -23.79 -27.71 -9.61
C GLY A 12 -23.32 -26.32 -9.18
N GLU A 13 -22.56 -26.27 -8.10
CA GLU A 13 -21.74 -25.13 -7.80
C GLU A 13 -20.53 -25.18 -8.74
N SER A 14 -20.58 -24.39 -9.81
CA SER A 14 -19.38 -24.07 -10.57
C SER A 14 -18.51 -23.19 -9.68
N GLY A 15 -17.73 -23.81 -8.82
CA GLY A 15 -16.70 -23.15 -8.04
C GLY A 15 -15.65 -22.62 -9.01
N MET A 16 -15.78 -21.36 -9.39
CA MET A 16 -14.68 -20.61 -9.95
C MET A 16 -13.57 -20.63 -8.89
N ASN A 17 -12.50 -21.36 -9.15
CA ASN A 17 -11.32 -21.40 -8.31
C ASN A 17 -10.71 -19.98 -8.31
N LYS A 18 -11.16 -19.12 -7.39
CA LYS A 18 -10.67 -17.76 -7.24
C LYS A 18 -9.23 -17.87 -6.75
N GLN A 19 -8.29 -17.66 -7.66
CA GLN A 19 -6.88 -17.66 -7.31
C GLN A 19 -6.65 -16.56 -6.27
N VAL A 20 -6.15 -16.94 -5.10
CA VAL A 20 -5.84 -15.99 -4.02
C VAL A 20 -4.76 -15.03 -4.53
N THR A 21 -5.02 -13.74 -4.45
CA THR A 21 -4.07 -12.72 -4.89
C THR A 21 -2.95 -12.54 -3.87
N THR A 22 -1.86 -11.89 -4.29
CA THR A 22 -0.76 -11.54 -3.37
C THR A 22 -1.23 -10.64 -2.25
N CYS A 23 -2.17 -9.73 -2.52
CA CYS A 23 -2.71 -8.81 -1.52
C CYS A 23 -3.54 -9.55 -0.47
N GLN A 24 -4.46 -10.43 -0.90
CA GLN A 24 -5.27 -11.25 -0.01
C GLN A 24 -4.39 -12.16 0.86
N HIS A 25 -3.45 -12.86 0.23
CA HIS A 25 -2.51 -13.72 0.96
C HIS A 25 -1.70 -12.94 2.01
N PHE A 26 -1.22 -11.74 1.67
CA PHE A 26 -0.51 -10.89 2.61
C PHE A 26 -1.40 -10.48 3.78
N GLN A 27 -2.64 -10.05 3.52
CA GLN A 27 -3.60 -9.66 4.55
C GLN A 27 -3.93 -10.81 5.50
N GLU A 28 -4.15 -12.02 4.98
CA GLU A 28 -4.33 -13.25 5.78
C GLU A 28 -3.09 -13.58 6.61
N THR A 29 -1.90 -13.47 6.02
CA THR A 29 -0.63 -13.70 6.74
C THR A 29 -0.46 -12.72 7.89
N VAL A 30 -0.81 -11.46 7.71
CA VAL A 30 -0.79 -10.45 8.77
C VAL A 30 -1.76 -10.80 9.89
N GLU A 31 -2.98 -11.22 9.57
CA GLU A 31 -3.97 -11.65 10.57
C GLU A 31 -3.44 -12.77 11.47
N GLN A 32 -2.80 -13.77 10.87
CA GLN A 32 -2.25 -14.91 11.60
C GLN A 32 -1.03 -14.55 12.46
N ASN A 33 -0.27 -13.53 12.11
CA ASN A 33 1.01 -13.20 12.74
C ASN A 33 0.98 -11.94 13.61
N LEU A 34 -0.09 -11.13 13.57
CA LEU A 34 -0.24 -9.96 14.44
C LEU A 34 -0.69 -10.37 15.83
N VAL A 35 0.21 -11.01 16.60
CA VAL A 35 -0.04 -11.51 17.96
C VAL A 35 0.17 -10.42 19.01
N ARG A 36 1.20 -9.58 18.83
CA ARG A 36 1.47 -8.42 19.68
C ARG A 36 0.85 -7.17 19.06
N HIS A 37 0.50 -6.22 19.91
CA HIS A 37 -0.14 -4.98 19.46
C HIS A 37 -1.46 -5.23 18.71
N TYR A 38 -2.27 -6.15 19.25
CA TYR A 38 -3.56 -6.55 18.68
C TYR A 38 -4.66 -5.49 18.90
N SER A 39 -4.50 -4.63 19.90
CA SER A 39 -5.43 -3.52 20.14
C SER A 39 -5.38 -2.53 18.98
N ILE A 40 -6.54 -2.04 18.57
CA ILE A 40 -6.65 -1.01 17.51
C ILE A 40 -5.80 0.23 17.82
N LEU A 41 -5.69 0.62 19.10
CA LEU A 41 -4.87 1.75 19.52
C LEU A 41 -3.38 1.45 19.35
N ASP A 42 -2.94 0.23 19.64
CA ASP A 42 -1.56 -0.20 19.41
C ASP A 42 -1.24 -0.27 17.92
N ILE A 43 -2.16 -0.81 17.11
CA ILE A 43 -2.00 -0.88 15.65
C ILE A 43 -1.79 0.52 15.08
N ILE A 44 -2.65 1.48 15.45
CA ILE A 44 -2.53 2.88 14.99
C ILE A 44 -1.21 3.49 15.44
N GLY A 45 -0.82 3.29 16.72
CA GLY A 45 0.45 3.77 17.24
C GLY A 45 1.65 3.20 16.49
N LYS A 46 1.62 1.90 16.18
CA LYS A 46 2.67 1.22 15.40
C LYS A 46 2.69 1.65 13.93
N PHE A 47 1.53 1.86 13.33
CA PHE A 47 1.45 2.40 11.97
C PHE A 47 2.12 3.78 11.86
N GLN A 48 1.88 4.66 12.83
CA GLN A 48 2.54 5.97 12.88
C GLN A 48 4.04 5.87 13.14
N ASP A 49 4.47 4.97 14.06
CA ASP A 49 5.89 4.74 14.34
C ASP A 49 6.63 4.23 13.09
N THR A 50 6.06 3.26 12.37
CA THR A 50 6.67 2.74 11.14
C THR A 50 6.74 3.80 10.04
N ASN A 51 5.73 4.66 9.91
CA ASN A 51 5.79 5.79 8.99
C ASN A 51 6.93 6.77 9.35
N ALA A 52 7.12 7.08 10.64
CA ALA A 52 8.24 7.89 11.08
C ALA A 52 9.61 7.22 10.82
N ARG A 53 9.67 5.88 10.87
CA ARG A 53 10.89 5.10 10.56
C ARG A 53 11.24 5.16 9.08
N ILE A 54 10.26 5.10 8.16
CA ILE A 54 10.46 5.33 6.73
C ILE A 54 11.12 6.69 6.50
N ASN A 55 10.58 7.75 7.09
CA ASN A 55 11.14 9.10 6.99
C ASN A 55 12.58 9.14 7.49
N ARG A 56 12.85 8.52 8.65
CA ARG A 56 14.20 8.45 9.23
C ARG A 56 15.17 7.69 8.34
N ALA A 57 14.75 6.58 7.73
CA ALA A 57 15.57 5.82 6.80
C ALA A 57 15.97 6.68 5.59
N LEU A 58 15.02 7.40 5.01
CA LEU A 58 15.28 8.34 3.91
C LEU A 58 16.23 9.48 4.34
N PHE A 59 15.98 10.09 5.51
CA PHE A 59 16.86 11.15 6.02
C PHE A 59 18.30 10.65 6.22
N ARG A 60 18.48 9.42 6.70
CA ARG A 60 19.81 8.81 6.83
C ARG A 60 20.48 8.51 5.48
N ALA A 61 19.70 8.12 4.47
CA ALA A 61 20.22 7.96 3.11
C ALA A 61 20.79 9.29 2.55
N VAL A 62 20.16 10.42 2.91
CA VAL A 62 20.60 11.76 2.51
C VAL A 62 21.76 12.26 3.38
N THR A 63 21.58 12.23 4.71
CA THR A 63 22.47 12.96 5.63
C THR A 63 23.65 12.16 6.15
N ALA A 64 23.54 10.85 6.23
CA ALA A 64 24.58 9.97 6.74
C ALA A 64 25.31 9.19 5.61
N CYS A 65 24.54 8.61 4.67
CA CYS A 65 25.12 7.86 3.57
C CYS A 65 25.52 8.77 2.39
N GLY A 66 24.69 9.74 2.05
CA GLY A 66 24.90 10.65 0.93
C GLY A 66 24.67 10.02 -0.46
N CYS A 67 24.09 8.79 -0.53
CA CYS A 67 23.78 8.15 -1.80
C CYS A 67 22.62 8.81 -2.55
N VAL A 68 21.77 9.53 -1.82
CA VAL A 68 20.70 10.39 -2.33
C VAL A 68 20.95 11.80 -1.84
N LYS A 69 20.69 12.79 -2.69
CA LYS A 69 20.74 14.21 -2.37
C LYS A 69 19.38 14.84 -2.61
N ILE A 70 19.00 15.78 -1.77
CA ILE A 70 17.81 16.60 -1.97
C ILE A 70 18.26 18.01 -2.30
N ASN A 71 17.96 18.44 -3.53
CA ASN A 71 18.27 19.77 -4.03
C ASN A 71 16.94 20.51 -4.25
N ALA A 72 16.32 20.91 -3.12
CA ALA A 72 15.02 21.55 -3.15
C ALA A 72 15.12 23.01 -3.56
N ALA A 73 14.41 23.38 -4.60
CA ALA A 73 14.28 24.74 -5.09
C ALA A 73 12.80 25.05 -5.42
N LYS A 74 12.50 26.34 -5.60
CA LYS A 74 11.16 26.74 -6.04
C LYS A 74 10.88 26.14 -7.43
N GLN A 75 9.74 25.45 -7.57
CA GLN A 75 9.26 24.97 -8.88
C GLN A 75 8.97 26.17 -9.78
N VAL A 76 9.49 26.13 -10.99
CA VAL A 76 9.27 27.15 -12.01
C VAL A 76 8.45 26.53 -13.13
N LEU A 77 7.23 27.01 -13.28
CA LEU A 77 6.33 26.58 -14.34
C LEU A 77 6.30 27.63 -15.42
N PRO A 78 6.33 27.28 -16.72
CA PRO A 78 6.06 28.20 -17.83
C PRO A 78 4.66 28.81 -17.74
N ASP A 79 4.48 30.02 -18.22
CA ASP A 79 3.18 30.74 -18.19
C ASP A 79 2.10 30.00 -19.00
N ASP A 80 2.51 29.23 -20.01
CA ASP A 80 1.66 28.43 -20.90
C ASP A 80 1.49 26.97 -20.42
N CYS A 81 1.96 26.64 -19.19
CA CYS A 81 1.89 25.31 -18.65
C CYS A 81 0.45 24.90 -18.35
N SER A 82 -0.02 23.83 -18.99
CA SER A 82 -1.31 23.19 -18.69
C SER A 82 -1.18 22.10 -17.64
N PHE A 83 -2.30 21.69 -17.04
CA PHE A 83 -2.31 20.56 -16.10
C PHE A 83 -1.87 19.24 -16.74
N GLU A 84 -2.02 19.09 -18.04
CA GLU A 84 -1.68 17.87 -18.78
C GLU A 84 -0.16 17.68 -18.90
N ASN A 85 0.58 18.79 -19.05
CA ASN A 85 2.04 18.79 -19.21
C ASN A 85 2.81 19.25 -17.96
N ILE A 86 2.14 19.62 -16.89
CA ILE A 86 2.75 20.15 -15.66
C ILE A 86 3.84 19.21 -15.12
N ARG A 87 3.63 17.89 -15.22
CA ARG A 87 4.57 16.88 -14.70
C ARG A 87 5.94 16.95 -15.39
N GLU A 88 5.99 17.36 -16.63
CA GLU A 88 7.24 17.48 -17.41
C GLU A 88 8.11 18.62 -16.91
N HIS A 89 7.50 19.63 -16.27
CA HIS A 89 8.16 20.81 -15.72
C HIS A 89 8.44 20.70 -14.20
N LEU A 90 7.86 19.73 -13.52
CA LEU A 90 8.08 19.52 -12.08
C LEU A 90 9.33 18.67 -11.84
N GLN A 91 10.12 19.09 -10.88
CA GLN A 91 11.29 18.36 -10.41
C GLN A 91 10.98 17.61 -9.12
N SER A 92 11.49 16.40 -9.00
CA SER A 92 11.38 15.62 -7.75
C SER A 92 12.30 16.15 -6.65
N HIS A 93 13.26 16.99 -6.99
CA HIS A 93 14.34 17.48 -6.13
C HIS A 93 15.25 16.38 -5.56
N VAL A 94 15.14 15.16 -6.09
CA VAL A 94 15.94 14.02 -5.69
C VAL A 94 16.98 13.75 -6.75
N GLU A 95 18.25 13.73 -6.33
CA GLU A 95 19.40 13.40 -7.16
C GLU A 95 20.09 12.14 -6.65
N GLY A 96 20.66 11.35 -7.55
CA GLY A 96 21.30 10.08 -7.21
C GLY A 96 20.32 8.92 -7.11
N LYS A 97 20.81 7.82 -6.54
CA LYS A 97 20.02 6.58 -6.31
C LYS A 97 20.40 6.00 -4.96
N LEU A 98 19.44 5.36 -4.31
CA LEU A 98 19.71 4.60 -3.10
C LEU A 98 20.78 3.54 -3.38
N CYS A 99 21.79 3.46 -2.53
CA CYS A 99 22.70 2.34 -2.52
C CYS A 99 21.98 1.09 -1.98
N GLU A 100 22.54 -0.09 -2.23
CA GLU A 100 21.95 -1.37 -1.87
C GLU A 100 21.55 -1.43 -0.38
N ASN A 101 22.43 -1.02 0.52
CA ASN A 101 22.12 -1.00 1.95
C ASN A 101 20.99 -0.04 2.34
N CYS A 102 20.94 1.17 1.77
CA CYS A 102 19.85 2.11 2.06
C CYS A 102 18.52 1.66 1.44
N LEU A 103 18.57 0.99 0.28
CA LEU A 103 17.40 0.40 -0.36
C LEU A 103 16.81 -0.71 0.52
N GLU A 104 17.62 -1.66 0.95
CA GLU A 104 17.20 -2.77 1.83
C GLU A 104 16.55 -2.26 3.12
N VAL A 105 17.17 -1.28 3.78
CA VAL A 105 16.60 -0.66 4.98
C VAL A 105 15.26 0.00 4.69
N LEU A 106 15.15 0.75 3.61
CA LEU A 106 13.92 1.45 3.26
C LEU A 106 12.79 0.47 2.90
N GLU A 107 13.10 -0.58 2.14
CA GLU A 107 12.16 -1.65 1.79
C GLU A 107 11.63 -2.35 3.05
N ALA A 108 12.50 -2.66 4.02
CA ALA A 108 12.09 -3.26 5.28
C ALA A 108 11.14 -2.36 6.09
N GLU A 109 11.42 -1.04 6.15
CA GLU A 109 10.57 -0.11 6.87
C GLU A 109 9.21 0.11 6.17
N VAL A 110 9.20 0.17 4.84
CA VAL A 110 7.96 0.23 4.04
C VAL A 110 7.16 -1.06 4.23
N GLY A 111 7.81 -2.23 4.20
CA GLY A 111 7.16 -3.52 4.46
C GLY A 111 6.51 -3.58 5.84
N GLN A 112 7.17 -3.06 6.88
CA GLN A 112 6.59 -2.97 8.21
C GLN A 112 5.39 -2.01 8.29
N ASN A 113 5.41 -0.92 7.55
CA ASN A 113 4.27 0.00 7.49
C ASN A 113 3.07 -0.65 6.83
N LEU A 114 3.29 -1.37 5.72
CA LEU A 114 2.26 -2.17 5.05
C LEU A 114 1.68 -3.25 5.97
N PHE A 115 2.52 -3.90 6.80
CA PHE A 115 2.06 -4.88 7.80
C PHE A 115 1.04 -4.27 8.77
N TYR A 116 1.32 -3.10 9.34
CA TYR A 116 0.39 -2.45 10.26
C TYR A 116 -0.83 -1.84 9.55
N LEU A 117 -0.69 -1.42 8.28
CA LEU A 117 -1.83 -1.01 7.47
C LEU A 117 -2.80 -2.18 7.23
N ALA A 118 -2.28 -3.34 6.84
CA ALA A 118 -3.09 -4.56 6.69
C ALA A 118 -3.70 -5.00 8.03
N GLY A 119 -2.95 -4.90 9.13
CA GLY A 119 -3.46 -5.15 10.48
C GLY A 119 -4.61 -4.22 10.87
N LEU A 120 -4.54 -2.95 10.50
CA LEU A 120 -5.64 -1.99 10.68
C LEU A 120 -6.88 -2.40 9.87
N CYS A 121 -6.69 -2.81 8.61
CA CYS A 121 -7.78 -3.31 7.78
C CYS A 121 -8.44 -4.54 8.42
N ASN A 122 -7.66 -5.51 8.89
CA ASN A 122 -8.17 -6.70 9.57
C ASN A 122 -8.97 -6.34 10.83
N ALA A 123 -8.45 -5.43 11.66
CA ALA A 123 -9.12 -5.01 12.89
C ALA A 123 -10.48 -4.31 12.65
N LEU A 124 -10.68 -3.75 11.47
CA LEU A 124 -11.90 -3.03 11.06
C LEU A 124 -12.77 -3.84 10.10
N GLY A 125 -12.39 -5.07 9.74
CA GLY A 125 -13.10 -5.90 8.77
C GLY A 125 -13.08 -5.32 7.34
N LEU A 126 -12.00 -4.64 6.97
CA LEU A 126 -11.82 -4.05 5.65
C LEU A 126 -11.01 -5.00 4.76
N ASP A 127 -11.39 -5.12 3.50
CA ASP A 127 -10.63 -5.83 2.47
C ASP A 127 -9.64 -4.86 1.81
N LEU A 128 -8.35 -5.12 1.98
CA LEU A 128 -7.28 -4.26 1.47
C LEU A 128 -7.22 -4.28 -0.06
N GLU A 129 -7.47 -5.43 -0.68
CA GLU A 129 -7.52 -5.54 -2.14
C GLU A 129 -8.66 -4.70 -2.72
N GLU A 130 -9.86 -4.82 -2.13
CA GLU A 130 -11.01 -4.03 -2.56
C GLU A 130 -10.76 -2.51 -2.42
N ILE A 131 -10.06 -2.09 -1.36
CA ILE A 131 -9.66 -0.69 -1.18
C ILE A 131 -8.70 -0.25 -2.27
N ILE A 132 -7.69 -1.07 -2.58
CA ILE A 132 -6.72 -0.78 -3.63
C ILE A 132 -7.42 -0.68 -4.99
N ASP A 133 -8.33 -1.59 -5.30
CA ASP A 133 -9.08 -1.59 -6.56
C ASP A 133 -9.96 -0.34 -6.70
N LYS A 134 -10.69 0.02 -5.65
CA LYS A 134 -11.51 1.24 -5.62
C LYS A 134 -10.66 2.49 -5.82
N GLU A 135 -9.51 2.56 -5.15
CA GLU A 135 -8.60 3.69 -5.30
C GLU A 135 -8.00 3.75 -6.70
N ASN A 136 -7.58 2.61 -7.25
CA ASN A 136 -7.05 2.52 -8.61
C ASN A 136 -8.09 2.98 -9.65
N GLN A 137 -9.36 2.56 -9.51
CA GLN A 137 -10.45 3.03 -10.36
C GLN A 137 -10.66 4.54 -10.24
N ARG A 138 -10.63 5.07 -9.01
CA ARG A 138 -10.78 6.50 -8.76
C ARG A 138 -9.65 7.32 -9.39
N VAL A 139 -8.41 6.90 -9.18
CA VAL A 139 -7.23 7.56 -9.76
C VAL A 139 -7.24 7.48 -11.28
N SER A 140 -7.56 6.33 -11.86
CA SER A 140 -7.61 6.15 -13.31
C SER A 140 -8.74 6.94 -13.97
N THR A 141 -9.87 7.13 -13.27
CA THR A 141 -11.01 7.90 -13.79
C THR A 141 -10.79 9.41 -13.66
N LEU A 142 -10.28 9.86 -12.52
CA LEU A 142 -10.08 11.28 -12.25
C LEU A 142 -8.73 11.80 -12.77
N GLY A 143 -7.77 10.93 -13.01
CA GLY A 143 -6.43 11.30 -13.46
C GLY A 143 -5.80 12.37 -12.57
N ILE A 144 -5.33 13.44 -13.19
CA ILE A 144 -4.68 14.57 -12.49
C ILE A 144 -5.62 15.35 -11.54
N PHE A 145 -6.94 15.16 -11.65
CA PHE A 145 -7.93 15.83 -10.79
C PHE A 145 -8.26 15.07 -9.51
N HIS A 146 -7.65 13.91 -9.30
CA HIS A 146 -7.89 13.06 -8.14
C HIS A 146 -7.61 13.75 -6.80
N LEU A 147 -6.62 14.64 -6.73
CA LEU A 147 -6.18 15.33 -5.52
C LEU A 147 -6.88 16.68 -5.26
N ARG A 148 -7.98 16.95 -5.94
CA ARG A 148 -8.78 18.16 -5.71
C ARG A 148 -9.92 17.96 -4.77
#